data_17b1d878ef277209a0f8c0709053fbf3
#
_entry.id   17b1d878ef277209a0f8c0709053fbf3
#
_cell.length_a   1.000
_cell.length_b   1.000
_cell.length_c   1.000
_cell.angle_alpha   90.00
_cell.angle_beta   90.00
_cell.angle_gamma   90.00
#
_symmetry.space_group_name_H-M   'P 1'
#
loop_
_entity.id
_entity.type
_entity.pdbx_description
1 polymer ?
#
loop_
_entity_poly.entity_id
_entity_poly.type
_entity_poly.pdbx_seq_one_letter_code
_entity_poly.pdbx_strand_id
1 'polypeptide(L)'
;MKDAAERTRAWPREEDEQWAARVEMCLALDPQAPDGLADLVLDEVHEAVTETGLDARELFGPPDAYARTAVEEHVGEEQRARVDVKGMAPGQRFTTSLATFCGMGILLSLLHWIREGLWMAPGPAALAAITGIALAGLLAVCALTAWSAGRIRGATGLAVAGAAAVGAAAAAASLLPEDPLVTLPAPAAAAVCAVLAVLAATLPAAAVERCFVPAPRPGDDGHWLSRLEGVLRGRHALSAAEARGHVREARRHLEASGEDAATAFGDVEVYALRLAAGPRRAARVERRELYGATAIAAVLALLLVEKVRNPEPGSVWFWSSLAVALFWITHAVRLWLRAAATRNRRRGRA
;
A
#
# COMPACT_ATOMS: atom_id res chain seq x y z
N MET A 1 -25.75 -1.88 3.92
CA MET A 1 -26.09 -0.57 4.44
C MET A 1 -26.80 -0.84 5.75
N LYS A 2 -26.05 -0.95 6.83
CA LYS A 2 -26.58 -1.11 8.19
C LYS A 2 -26.26 0.19 8.91
N ASP A 3 -27.30 0.77 9.45
CA ASP A 3 -27.23 1.96 10.28
C ASP A 3 -26.11 1.83 11.30
N ALA A 4 -24.99 2.50 11.05
CA ALA A 4 -24.13 2.97 12.10
C ALA A 4 -24.95 4.08 12.79
N ALA A 5 -25.89 3.67 13.65
CA ALA A 5 -26.43 4.56 14.64
C ALA A 5 -25.20 5.04 15.41
N GLU A 6 -24.86 6.29 15.21
CA GLU A 6 -23.98 7.08 16.06
C GLU A 6 -24.47 6.84 17.49
N ARG A 7 -23.88 5.85 18.15
CA ARG A 7 -24.09 5.68 19.59
C ARG A 7 -23.35 6.84 20.22
N THR A 8 -24.07 7.91 20.42
CA THR A 8 -23.61 9.04 21.20
C THR A 8 -23.38 8.53 22.62
N ARG A 9 -22.16 8.09 22.92
CA ARG A 9 -21.77 7.72 24.29
C ARG A 9 -21.84 9.01 25.11
N ALA A 10 -22.74 9.05 26.08
CA ALA A 10 -22.82 10.19 26.99
C ALA A 10 -21.66 10.07 28.00
N TRP A 11 -20.55 10.75 27.74
CA TRP A 11 -19.39 10.74 28.65
C TRP A 11 -19.73 11.53 29.93
N PRO A 12 -19.28 11.06 31.10
CA PRO A 12 -19.53 11.76 32.38
C PRO A 12 -18.92 13.18 32.45
N ARG A 13 -17.80 13.39 31.71
CA ARG A 13 -17.06 14.66 31.70
C ARG A 13 -16.62 15.01 30.27
N GLU A 14 -16.52 16.28 29.98
CA GLU A 14 -16.01 16.77 28.69
C GLU A 14 -14.55 16.35 28.43
N GLU A 15 -13.74 16.24 29.49
CA GLU A 15 -12.35 15.77 29.39
C GLU A 15 -12.26 14.31 28.94
N ASP A 16 -13.18 13.44 29.39
CA ASP A 16 -13.27 12.04 28.99
C ASP A 16 -13.71 11.93 27.53
N GLU A 17 -14.65 12.78 27.07
CA GLU A 17 -15.07 12.84 25.67
C GLU A 17 -13.90 13.26 24.76
N GLN A 18 -13.14 14.29 25.13
CA GLN A 18 -11.96 14.74 24.38
C GLN A 18 -10.88 13.66 24.34
N TRP A 19 -10.66 12.96 25.45
CA TRP A 19 -9.74 11.83 25.52
C TRP A 19 -10.17 10.70 24.60
N ALA A 20 -11.45 10.32 24.61
CA ALA A 20 -12.05 9.27 23.77
C ALA A 20 -11.97 9.62 22.28
N ALA A 21 -12.32 10.86 21.90
CA ALA A 21 -12.20 11.33 20.52
C ALA A 21 -10.73 11.27 20.03
N ARG A 22 -9.76 11.52 20.91
CA ARG A 22 -8.36 11.39 20.57
C ARG A 22 -7.93 9.94 20.34
N VAL A 23 -8.39 9.00 21.21
CA VAL A 23 -8.16 7.57 21.03
C VAL A 23 -8.79 7.07 19.73
N GLU A 24 -10.04 7.44 19.48
CA GLU A 24 -10.75 7.08 18.25
C GLU A 24 -9.98 7.55 17.01
N MET A 25 -9.52 8.79 17.01
CA MET A 25 -8.71 9.32 15.91
C MET A 25 -7.38 8.56 15.77
N CYS A 26 -6.69 8.21 16.86
CA CYS A 26 -5.46 7.44 16.81
C CYS A 26 -5.70 6.03 16.24
N LEU A 27 -6.77 5.36 16.65
CA LEU A 27 -7.14 4.04 16.15
C LEU A 27 -7.59 4.10 14.67
N ALA A 28 -8.37 5.11 14.28
CA ALA A 28 -8.76 5.32 12.88
C ALA A 28 -7.58 5.58 11.94
N LEU A 29 -6.51 6.19 12.45
CA LEU A 29 -5.28 6.48 11.70
C LEU A 29 -4.25 5.32 11.77
N ASP A 30 -4.45 4.35 12.66
CA ASP A 30 -3.56 3.20 12.76
C ASP A 30 -3.93 2.14 11.71
N PRO A 31 -3.06 1.86 10.74
CA PRO A 31 -3.34 0.89 9.68
C PRO A 31 -3.45 -0.56 10.21
N GLN A 32 -3.06 -0.85 11.45
CA GLN A 32 -3.12 -2.17 12.06
C GLN A 32 -4.41 -2.38 12.86
N ALA A 33 -5.13 -1.30 13.19
CA ALA A 33 -6.39 -1.38 13.88
C ALA A 33 -7.49 -1.96 12.96
N PRO A 34 -8.13 -3.08 13.33
CA PRO A 34 -9.25 -3.59 12.55
C PRO A 34 -10.49 -2.69 12.69
N ASP A 35 -11.35 -2.75 11.67
CA ASP A 35 -12.63 -2.06 11.71
C ASP A 35 -13.43 -2.46 12.96
N GLY A 36 -13.95 -1.49 13.69
CA GLY A 36 -14.74 -1.70 14.91
C GLY A 36 -13.93 -1.82 16.20
N LEU A 37 -12.59 -1.83 16.16
CA LEU A 37 -11.76 -1.86 17.38
C LEU A 37 -11.99 -0.61 18.24
N ALA A 38 -12.15 0.56 17.61
CA ALA A 38 -12.42 1.80 18.34
C ALA A 38 -13.70 1.72 19.16
N ASP A 39 -14.79 1.15 18.59
CA ASP A 39 -16.06 0.98 19.30
C ASP A 39 -15.92 0.04 20.49
N LEU A 40 -15.26 -1.09 20.30
CA LEU A 40 -15.06 -2.10 21.35
C LEU A 40 -14.26 -1.50 22.52
N VAL A 41 -13.13 -0.88 22.21
CA VAL A 41 -12.22 -0.32 23.23
C VAL A 41 -12.85 0.86 23.95
N LEU A 42 -13.57 1.74 23.24
CA LEU A 42 -14.23 2.89 23.85
C LEU A 42 -15.48 2.49 24.68
N ASP A 43 -16.13 1.37 24.37
CA ASP A 43 -17.18 0.83 25.20
C ASP A 43 -16.62 0.33 26.54
N GLU A 44 -15.47 -0.39 26.52
CA GLU A 44 -14.77 -0.84 27.74
C GLU A 44 -14.29 0.35 28.62
N VAL A 45 -13.72 1.37 27.98
CA VAL A 45 -13.27 2.60 28.69
C VAL A 45 -14.45 3.32 29.31
N HIS A 46 -15.55 3.48 28.58
CA HIS A 46 -16.75 4.16 29.07
C HIS A 46 -17.35 3.43 30.28
N GLU A 47 -17.40 2.11 30.24
CA GLU A 47 -17.85 1.28 31.36
C GLU A 47 -16.96 1.50 32.59
N ALA A 48 -15.64 1.40 32.43
CA ALA A 48 -14.66 1.58 33.52
C ALA A 48 -14.71 2.98 34.15
N VAL A 49 -14.82 4.04 33.32
CA VAL A 49 -14.95 5.44 33.78
C VAL A 49 -16.25 5.64 34.54
N THR A 50 -17.35 5.04 34.07
CA THR A 50 -18.67 5.13 34.73
C THR A 50 -18.70 4.39 36.04
N GLU A 51 -18.10 3.20 36.13
CA GLU A 51 -18.05 2.39 37.35
C GLU A 51 -17.14 2.97 38.42
N THR A 52 -15.96 3.45 38.03
CA THR A 52 -14.95 3.94 39.00
C THR A 52 -15.14 5.39 39.38
N GLY A 53 -15.78 6.19 38.52
CA GLY A 53 -15.90 7.65 38.69
C GLY A 53 -14.58 8.41 38.51
N LEU A 54 -13.48 7.73 38.13
CA LEU A 54 -12.19 8.35 37.81
C LEU A 54 -12.20 8.84 36.36
N ASP A 55 -11.29 9.76 36.01
CA ASP A 55 -11.18 10.21 34.62
C ASP A 55 -10.43 9.20 33.75
N ALA A 56 -10.73 9.20 32.43
CA ALA A 56 -10.14 8.25 31.49
C ALA A 56 -8.60 8.36 31.45
N ARG A 57 -8.06 9.55 31.64
CA ARG A 57 -6.61 9.79 31.59
C ARG A 57 -5.91 9.27 32.86
N GLU A 58 -6.59 9.30 34.00
CA GLU A 58 -6.08 8.75 35.26
C GLU A 58 -6.07 7.22 35.21
N LEU A 59 -7.13 6.60 34.64
CA LEU A 59 -7.26 5.15 34.53
C LEU A 59 -6.34 4.54 33.46
N PHE A 60 -6.27 5.18 32.30
CA PHE A 60 -5.65 4.58 31.09
C PHE A 60 -4.42 5.36 30.58
N GLY A 61 -4.12 6.51 31.19
CA GLY A 61 -2.98 7.32 30.79
C GLY A 61 -3.21 8.17 29.53
N PRO A 62 -2.14 8.57 28.83
CA PRO A 62 -2.25 9.38 27.63
C PRO A 62 -2.96 8.64 26.48
N PRO A 63 -3.89 9.29 25.74
CA PRO A 63 -4.70 8.63 24.69
C PRO A 63 -3.86 8.00 23.58
N ASP A 64 -2.76 8.65 23.16
CA ASP A 64 -1.87 8.12 22.11
C ASP A 64 -1.09 6.87 22.57
N ALA A 65 -0.80 6.73 23.86
CA ALA A 65 -0.17 5.54 24.43
C ALA A 65 -1.18 4.41 24.58
N TYR A 66 -2.36 4.73 25.10
CA TYR A 66 -3.44 3.77 25.26
C TYR A 66 -3.89 3.17 23.92
N ALA A 67 -4.11 3.99 22.89
CA ALA A 67 -4.48 3.50 21.56
C ALA A 67 -3.47 2.48 21.02
N ARG A 68 -2.17 2.70 21.20
CA ARG A 68 -1.13 1.72 20.79
C ARG A 68 -1.21 0.43 21.57
N THR A 69 -1.37 0.51 22.90
CA THR A 69 -1.51 -0.67 23.75
C THR A 69 -2.78 -1.46 23.40
N ALA A 70 -3.89 -0.77 23.13
CA ALA A 70 -5.13 -1.39 22.70
C ALA A 70 -4.98 -2.16 21.38
N VAL A 71 -4.26 -1.60 20.40
CA VAL A 71 -3.92 -2.32 19.15
C VAL A 71 -3.03 -3.53 19.45
N GLU A 72 -2.05 -3.42 20.32
CA GLU A 72 -1.15 -4.53 20.68
C GLU A 72 -1.87 -5.66 21.40
N GLU A 73 -2.86 -5.36 22.24
CA GLU A 73 -3.62 -6.33 23.04
C GLU A 73 -4.74 -6.99 22.23
N HIS A 74 -5.50 -6.21 21.47
CA HIS A 74 -6.68 -6.71 20.77
C HIS A 74 -6.38 -7.25 19.37
N VAL A 75 -5.29 -6.82 18.73
CA VAL A 75 -4.88 -7.36 17.43
C VAL A 75 -4.03 -8.60 17.62
N GLY A 76 -4.61 -9.75 17.41
CA GLY A 76 -3.91 -11.03 17.48
C GLY A 76 -2.66 -11.07 16.60
N GLU A 77 -1.67 -11.89 17.00
CA GLU A 77 -0.42 -12.04 16.27
C GLU A 77 -0.65 -12.48 14.81
N GLU A 78 -1.66 -13.31 14.57
CA GLU A 78 -2.06 -13.76 13.23
C GLU A 78 -2.54 -12.60 12.36
N GLN A 79 -3.33 -11.68 12.89
CA GLN A 79 -3.80 -10.50 12.17
C GLN A 79 -2.64 -9.56 11.86
N ARG A 80 -1.74 -9.33 12.82
CA ARG A 80 -0.52 -8.54 12.61
C ARG A 80 0.42 -9.17 11.58
N ALA A 81 0.45 -10.49 11.48
CA ALA A 81 1.24 -11.22 10.49
C ALA A 81 0.68 -11.08 9.06
N ARG A 82 -0.64 -10.85 8.91
CA ARG A 82 -1.29 -10.69 7.60
C ARG A 82 -1.05 -9.33 6.95
N VAL A 83 -0.76 -8.30 7.74
CA VAL A 83 -0.53 -6.95 7.24
C VAL A 83 0.95 -6.68 6.95
N ASP A 84 1.22 -5.79 6.02
CA ASP A 84 2.59 -5.37 5.70
C ASP A 84 3.07 -4.24 6.64
N VAL A 85 4.27 -3.71 6.37
CA VAL A 85 4.86 -2.61 7.15
C VAL A 85 4.05 -1.31 7.12
N LYS A 86 3.07 -1.18 6.22
CA LYS A 86 2.11 -0.06 6.14
C LYS A 86 0.73 -0.43 6.70
N GLY A 87 0.59 -1.58 7.33
CA GLY A 87 -0.67 -2.05 7.92
C GLY A 87 -1.71 -2.56 6.93
N MET A 88 -1.37 -2.72 5.65
CA MET A 88 -2.32 -3.19 4.64
C MET A 88 -2.15 -4.68 4.36
N ALA A 89 -3.26 -5.44 4.38
CA ALA A 89 -3.30 -6.78 3.84
C ALA A 89 -3.18 -6.78 2.30
N PRO A 90 -2.70 -7.87 1.67
CA PRO A 90 -2.56 -7.93 0.20
C PRO A 90 -3.85 -7.61 -0.55
N GLY A 91 -5.00 -8.08 -0.07
CA GLY A 91 -6.31 -7.79 -0.66
C GLY A 91 -6.68 -6.31 -0.59
N GLN A 92 -6.50 -5.67 0.56
CA GLN A 92 -6.72 -4.23 0.74
C GLN A 92 -5.79 -3.40 -0.14
N ARG A 93 -4.52 -3.82 -0.26
CA ARG A 93 -3.56 -3.16 -1.14
C ARG A 93 -4.00 -3.18 -2.59
N PHE A 94 -4.53 -4.31 -3.07
CA PHE A 94 -5.07 -4.43 -4.43
C PHE A 94 -6.23 -3.45 -4.65
N THR A 95 -7.26 -3.50 -3.80
CA THR A 95 -8.45 -2.67 -3.95
C THR A 95 -8.12 -1.18 -3.86
N THR A 96 -7.29 -0.77 -2.89
CA THR A 96 -6.85 0.63 -2.74
C THR A 96 -6.01 1.10 -3.94
N SER A 97 -5.06 0.27 -4.42
CA SER A 97 -4.23 0.63 -5.57
C SER A 97 -5.05 0.74 -6.85
N LEU A 98 -6.01 -0.17 -7.05
CA LEU A 98 -6.91 -0.15 -8.21
C LEU A 98 -7.84 1.06 -8.15
N ALA A 99 -8.43 1.35 -6.99
CA ALA A 99 -9.27 2.53 -6.81
C ALA A 99 -8.49 3.84 -7.07
N THR A 100 -7.24 3.92 -6.59
CA THR A 100 -6.36 5.07 -6.85
C THR A 100 -6.06 5.21 -8.35
N PHE A 101 -5.79 4.11 -9.04
CA PHE A 101 -5.54 4.09 -10.48
C PHE A 101 -6.78 4.55 -11.26
N CYS A 102 -7.96 4.07 -10.91
CA CYS A 102 -9.23 4.51 -11.51
C CYS A 102 -9.52 5.98 -11.19
N GLY A 103 -9.26 6.44 -9.97
CA GLY A 103 -9.38 7.84 -9.58
C GLY A 103 -8.51 8.76 -10.42
N MET A 104 -7.30 8.34 -10.75
CA MET A 104 -6.44 9.06 -11.70
C MET A 104 -7.05 9.11 -13.09
N GLY A 105 -7.65 8.02 -13.58
CA GLY A 105 -8.36 7.97 -14.85
C GLY A 105 -9.54 8.95 -14.91
N ILE A 106 -10.33 9.03 -13.83
CA ILE A 106 -11.42 10.00 -13.68
C ILE A 106 -10.88 11.42 -13.76
N LEU A 107 -9.83 11.72 -12.98
CA LEU A 107 -9.22 13.04 -12.95
C LEU A 107 -8.73 13.47 -14.34
N LEU A 108 -8.02 12.60 -15.04
CA LEU A 108 -7.50 12.88 -16.39
C LEU A 108 -8.64 13.11 -17.41
N SER A 109 -9.70 12.31 -17.34
CA SER A 109 -10.90 12.50 -18.19
C SER A 109 -11.60 13.83 -17.93
N LEU A 110 -11.76 14.22 -16.67
CA LEU A 110 -12.35 15.49 -16.29
C LEU A 110 -11.47 16.68 -16.73
N LEU A 111 -10.16 16.58 -16.55
CA LEU A 111 -9.22 17.59 -17.01
C LEU A 111 -9.24 17.76 -18.55
N HIS A 112 -9.35 16.66 -19.28
CA HIS A 112 -9.52 16.70 -20.73
C HIS A 112 -10.84 17.41 -21.09
N TRP A 113 -11.96 17.04 -20.46
CA TRP A 113 -13.27 17.69 -20.69
C TRP A 113 -13.23 19.20 -20.47
N ILE A 114 -12.63 19.65 -19.38
CA ILE A 114 -12.54 21.08 -19.04
C ILE A 114 -11.70 21.86 -20.07
N ARG A 115 -10.70 21.23 -20.69
CA ARG A 115 -9.73 21.89 -21.56
C ARG A 115 -10.07 21.83 -23.04
N GLU A 116 -10.41 20.65 -23.50
CA GLU A 116 -10.57 20.34 -24.92
C GLU A 116 -12.03 20.16 -25.32
N GLY A 117 -12.92 20.15 -24.32
CA GLY A 117 -14.36 20.07 -24.54
C GLY A 117 -14.91 18.67 -24.32
N LEU A 118 -16.22 18.54 -24.63
CA LEU A 118 -17.00 17.34 -24.31
C LEU A 118 -16.56 16.12 -25.13
N TRP A 119 -16.10 16.31 -26.36
CA TRP A 119 -15.86 15.23 -27.31
C TRP A 119 -14.38 14.92 -27.45
N MET A 120 -14.03 13.68 -27.23
CA MET A 120 -12.71 13.12 -27.54
C MET A 120 -12.82 12.34 -28.85
N ALA A 121 -11.86 12.56 -29.73
CA ALA A 121 -11.78 11.86 -31.02
C ALA A 121 -10.43 11.10 -31.12
N PRO A 122 -10.22 10.06 -30.27
CA PRO A 122 -8.96 9.32 -30.30
C PRO A 122 -8.78 8.54 -31.59
N GLY A 123 -7.62 8.69 -32.22
CA GLY A 123 -7.15 7.83 -33.29
C GLY A 123 -6.58 6.50 -32.77
N PRO A 124 -6.22 5.55 -33.67
CA PRO A 124 -5.64 4.26 -33.30
C PRO A 124 -4.38 4.40 -32.43
N ALA A 125 -3.53 5.38 -32.70
CA ALA A 125 -2.33 5.64 -31.92
C ALA A 125 -2.66 6.00 -30.45
N ALA A 126 -3.61 6.91 -30.24
CA ALA A 126 -4.08 7.32 -28.92
C ALA A 126 -4.76 6.17 -28.16
N LEU A 127 -5.60 5.36 -28.83
CA LEU A 127 -6.24 4.20 -28.24
C LEU A 127 -5.21 3.13 -27.83
N ALA A 128 -4.18 2.88 -28.64
CA ALA A 128 -3.10 1.96 -28.30
C ALA A 128 -2.33 2.46 -27.07
N ALA A 129 -2.02 3.75 -26.98
CA ALA A 129 -1.35 4.34 -25.85
C ALA A 129 -2.20 4.24 -24.56
N ILE A 130 -3.48 4.62 -24.61
CA ILE A 130 -4.40 4.55 -23.46
C ILE A 130 -4.56 3.10 -22.98
N THR A 131 -4.78 2.16 -23.90
CA THR A 131 -4.95 0.74 -23.55
C THR A 131 -3.68 0.16 -22.95
N GLY A 132 -2.52 0.48 -23.52
CA GLY A 132 -1.23 0.02 -23.00
C GLY A 132 -0.92 0.58 -21.61
N ILE A 133 -1.19 1.84 -21.36
CA ILE A 133 -1.04 2.46 -20.03
C ILE A 133 -2.01 1.81 -19.03
N ALA A 134 -3.26 1.58 -19.42
CA ALA A 134 -4.25 0.93 -18.58
C ALA A 134 -3.83 -0.50 -18.21
N LEU A 135 -3.37 -1.28 -19.19
CA LEU A 135 -2.86 -2.63 -18.97
C LEU A 135 -1.61 -2.63 -18.08
N ALA A 136 -0.66 -1.75 -18.34
CA ALA A 136 0.55 -1.62 -17.53
C ALA A 136 0.23 -1.22 -16.08
N GLY A 137 -0.72 -0.30 -15.88
CA GLY A 137 -1.20 0.09 -14.56
C GLY A 137 -1.84 -1.09 -13.80
N LEU A 138 -2.70 -1.85 -14.46
CA LEU A 138 -3.31 -3.06 -13.87
C LEU A 138 -2.24 -4.10 -13.51
N LEU A 139 -1.29 -4.37 -14.41
CA LEU A 139 -0.17 -5.28 -14.16
C LEU A 139 0.71 -4.79 -13.00
N ALA A 140 0.93 -3.49 -12.86
CA ALA A 140 1.66 -2.90 -11.73
C ALA A 140 0.90 -3.09 -10.40
N VAL A 141 -0.42 -2.89 -10.38
CA VAL A 141 -1.27 -3.16 -9.20
C VAL A 141 -1.17 -4.65 -8.81
N CYS A 142 -1.31 -5.57 -9.78
CA CYS A 142 -1.15 -7.00 -9.55
C CYS A 142 0.26 -7.36 -9.06
N ALA A 143 1.31 -6.75 -9.63
CA ALA A 143 2.70 -6.98 -9.22
C ALA A 143 2.96 -6.53 -7.78
N LEU A 144 2.47 -5.35 -7.39
CA LEU A 144 2.58 -4.84 -6.03
C LEU A 144 1.84 -5.71 -5.01
N THR A 145 0.67 -6.22 -5.39
CA THR A 145 -0.11 -7.14 -4.57
C THR A 145 0.59 -8.49 -4.42
N ALA A 146 1.05 -9.07 -5.53
CA ALA A 146 1.81 -10.33 -5.51
C ALA A 146 3.10 -10.20 -4.70
N TRP A 147 3.78 -9.06 -4.77
CA TRP A 147 4.96 -8.77 -3.97
C TRP A 147 4.63 -8.74 -2.47
N SER A 148 3.58 -8.03 -2.06
CA SER A 148 3.15 -7.99 -0.65
C SER A 148 2.63 -9.33 -0.14
N ALA A 149 2.07 -10.18 -1.02
CA ALA A 149 1.69 -11.55 -0.72
C ALA A 149 2.89 -12.53 -0.68
N GLY A 150 4.12 -12.07 -0.92
CA GLY A 150 5.34 -12.88 -0.90
C GLY A 150 5.62 -13.66 -2.19
N ARG A 151 4.85 -13.46 -3.27
CA ARG A 151 5.06 -14.13 -4.58
C ARG A 151 6.04 -13.35 -5.45
N ILE A 152 7.31 -13.27 -5.04
CA ILE A 152 8.31 -12.41 -5.68
C ILE A 152 8.51 -12.74 -7.17
N ARG A 153 8.59 -14.03 -7.55
CA ARG A 153 8.75 -14.42 -8.96
C ARG A 153 7.54 -14.01 -9.80
N GLY A 154 6.32 -14.18 -9.28
CA GLY A 154 5.11 -13.71 -9.94
C GLY A 154 5.06 -12.20 -10.08
N ALA A 155 5.43 -11.49 -9.03
CA ALA A 155 5.50 -10.03 -9.02
C ALA A 155 6.50 -9.48 -10.05
N THR A 156 7.70 -10.10 -10.15
CA THR A 156 8.70 -9.69 -11.15
C THR A 156 8.22 -10.00 -12.57
N GLY A 157 7.59 -11.14 -12.80
CA GLY A 157 6.98 -11.47 -14.10
C GLY A 157 5.92 -10.47 -14.53
N LEU A 158 5.01 -10.09 -13.61
CA LEU A 158 3.98 -9.07 -13.87
C LEU A 158 4.59 -7.68 -14.13
N ALA A 159 5.66 -7.31 -13.40
CA ALA A 159 6.34 -6.04 -13.61
C ALA A 159 7.02 -5.98 -14.99
N VAL A 160 7.66 -7.08 -15.42
CA VAL A 160 8.28 -7.19 -16.74
C VAL A 160 7.20 -7.15 -17.84
N ALA A 161 6.07 -7.85 -17.64
CA ALA A 161 4.95 -7.79 -18.58
C ALA A 161 4.36 -6.37 -18.69
N GLY A 162 4.28 -5.63 -17.56
CA GLY A 162 3.85 -4.23 -17.55
C GLY A 162 4.80 -3.33 -18.33
N ALA A 163 6.10 -3.49 -18.13
CA ALA A 163 7.10 -2.74 -18.89
C ALA A 163 7.05 -3.05 -20.40
N ALA A 164 6.86 -4.33 -20.75
CA ALA A 164 6.66 -4.75 -22.14
C ALA A 164 5.38 -4.15 -22.75
N ALA A 165 4.28 -4.09 -22.00
CA ALA A 165 3.04 -3.45 -22.43
C ALA A 165 3.23 -1.96 -22.74
N VAL A 166 3.98 -1.23 -21.91
CA VAL A 166 4.33 0.18 -22.18
C VAL A 166 5.17 0.31 -23.44
N GLY A 167 6.19 -0.54 -23.61
CA GLY A 167 7.04 -0.54 -24.80
C GLY A 167 6.25 -0.83 -26.09
N ALA A 168 5.37 -1.84 -26.04
CA ALA A 168 4.50 -2.17 -27.17
C ALA A 168 3.50 -1.06 -27.48
N ALA A 169 2.92 -0.42 -26.47
CA ALA A 169 2.02 0.70 -26.64
C ALA A 169 2.73 1.92 -27.26
N ALA A 170 3.94 2.22 -26.81
CA ALA A 170 4.76 3.31 -27.37
C ALA A 170 5.11 3.05 -28.83
N ALA A 171 5.53 1.82 -29.15
CA ALA A 171 5.80 1.41 -30.54
C ALA A 171 4.54 1.49 -31.41
N ALA A 172 3.40 0.98 -30.92
CA ALA A 172 2.14 1.06 -31.65
C ALA A 172 1.71 2.52 -31.87
N ALA A 173 1.83 3.36 -30.85
CA ALA A 173 1.51 4.80 -30.97
C ALA A 173 2.37 5.51 -32.00
N SER A 174 3.63 5.10 -32.20
CA SER A 174 4.51 5.71 -33.21
C SER A 174 4.28 5.21 -34.64
N LEU A 175 3.64 4.05 -34.81
CA LEU A 175 3.43 3.42 -36.12
C LEU A 175 2.00 3.58 -36.65
N LEU A 176 1.03 3.78 -35.76
CA LEU A 176 -0.38 3.88 -36.11
C LEU A 176 -0.77 5.31 -36.53
N PRO A 177 -1.77 5.47 -37.42
CA PRO A 177 -2.25 6.79 -37.82
C PRO A 177 -2.92 7.52 -36.65
N GLU A 178 -2.87 8.84 -36.70
CA GLU A 178 -3.48 9.73 -35.71
C GLU A 178 -4.93 10.11 -36.04
N ASP A 179 -5.40 9.77 -37.25
CA ASP A 179 -6.73 10.11 -37.71
C ASP A 179 -7.82 9.59 -36.74
N PRO A 180 -8.83 10.41 -36.43
CA PRO A 180 -9.90 10.04 -35.51
C PRO A 180 -10.62 8.78 -35.97
N LEU A 181 -10.67 7.75 -35.10
CA LEU A 181 -11.38 6.50 -35.39
C LEU A 181 -12.80 6.52 -34.82
N VAL A 182 -12.96 7.13 -33.66
CA VAL A 182 -14.23 7.15 -32.91
C VAL A 182 -14.34 8.46 -32.12
N THR A 183 -15.56 8.98 -32.04
CA THR A 183 -15.86 10.13 -31.16
C THR A 183 -16.57 9.63 -29.90
N LEU A 184 -16.00 9.89 -28.76
CA LEU A 184 -16.54 9.52 -27.45
C LEU A 184 -16.66 10.76 -26.55
N PRO A 185 -17.72 10.88 -25.76
CA PRO A 185 -17.78 11.94 -24.78
C PRO A 185 -16.77 11.68 -23.65
N ALA A 186 -15.96 12.68 -23.29
CA ALA A 186 -14.98 12.58 -22.22
C ALA A 186 -15.59 12.05 -20.89
N PRO A 187 -16.80 12.43 -20.46
CA PRO A 187 -17.46 11.84 -19.30
C PRO A 187 -17.67 10.33 -19.36
N ALA A 188 -17.76 9.73 -20.56
CA ALA A 188 -17.91 8.28 -20.67
C ALA A 188 -16.67 7.54 -20.17
N ALA A 189 -15.46 8.03 -20.46
CA ALA A 189 -14.22 7.47 -19.93
C ALA A 189 -14.15 7.62 -18.41
N ALA A 190 -14.55 8.78 -17.86
CA ALA A 190 -14.67 8.98 -16.42
C ALA A 190 -15.69 8.03 -15.78
N ALA A 191 -16.85 7.82 -16.42
CA ALA A 191 -17.87 6.89 -15.94
C ALA A 191 -17.39 5.44 -15.90
N VAL A 192 -16.65 4.98 -16.93
CA VAL A 192 -16.04 3.64 -16.95
C VAL A 192 -15.05 3.49 -15.78
N CYS A 193 -14.18 4.47 -15.57
CA CYS A 193 -13.26 4.46 -14.43
C CYS A 193 -13.99 4.48 -13.08
N ALA A 194 -15.09 5.25 -12.97
CA ALA A 194 -15.89 5.29 -11.75
C ALA A 194 -16.56 3.94 -11.45
N VAL A 195 -17.13 3.29 -12.47
CA VAL A 195 -17.71 1.93 -12.32
C VAL A 195 -16.64 0.94 -11.88
N LEU A 196 -15.45 0.96 -12.50
CA LEU A 196 -14.35 0.09 -12.12
C LEU A 196 -13.85 0.37 -10.68
N ALA A 197 -13.83 1.65 -10.26
CA ALA A 197 -13.47 2.02 -8.88
C ALA A 197 -14.49 1.50 -7.87
N VAL A 198 -15.80 1.62 -8.17
CA VAL A 198 -16.87 1.07 -7.33
C VAL A 198 -16.79 -0.45 -7.26
N LEU A 199 -16.59 -1.13 -8.40
CA LEU A 199 -16.40 -2.57 -8.43
C LEU A 199 -15.19 -2.99 -7.60
N ALA A 200 -14.07 -2.27 -7.71
CA ALA A 200 -12.89 -2.52 -6.90
C ALA A 200 -13.17 -2.35 -5.40
N ALA A 201 -13.92 -1.33 -5.00
CA ALA A 201 -14.30 -1.07 -3.62
C ALA A 201 -15.29 -2.11 -3.05
N THR A 202 -16.12 -2.72 -3.90
CA THR A 202 -17.07 -3.76 -3.50
C THR A 202 -16.47 -5.16 -3.48
N LEU A 203 -15.27 -5.36 -4.05
CA LEU A 203 -14.59 -6.65 -4.03
C LEU A 203 -14.17 -7.01 -2.58
N PRO A 204 -14.60 -8.17 -2.06
CA PRO A 204 -14.16 -8.60 -0.73
C PRO A 204 -12.64 -8.80 -0.73
N ALA A 205 -11.93 -8.08 0.13
CA ALA A 205 -10.47 -8.19 0.25
C ALA A 205 -10.00 -9.65 0.43
N ALA A 206 -10.76 -10.44 1.21
CA ALA A 206 -10.49 -11.87 1.41
C ALA A 206 -10.61 -12.71 0.13
N ALA A 207 -11.49 -12.34 -0.82
CA ALA A 207 -11.60 -13.05 -2.10
C ALA A 207 -10.39 -12.73 -2.99
N VAL A 208 -9.99 -11.47 -3.03
CA VAL A 208 -8.77 -11.04 -3.74
C VAL A 208 -7.54 -11.69 -3.13
N GLU A 209 -7.44 -11.71 -1.80
CA GLU A 209 -6.32 -12.31 -1.10
C GLU A 209 -6.12 -13.79 -1.45
N ARG A 210 -7.21 -14.57 -1.55
CA ARG A 210 -7.16 -15.98 -1.99
C ARG A 210 -6.52 -16.17 -3.36
N CYS A 211 -6.61 -15.20 -4.26
CA CYS A 211 -5.97 -15.27 -5.57
C CYS A 211 -4.44 -15.07 -5.51
N PHE A 212 -3.98 -14.28 -4.56
CA PHE A 212 -2.56 -13.91 -4.44
C PHE A 212 -1.82 -14.73 -3.38
N VAL A 213 -2.49 -15.14 -2.31
CA VAL A 213 -1.90 -15.94 -1.24
C VAL A 213 -2.07 -17.43 -1.56
N PRO A 214 -0.98 -18.19 -1.76
CA PRO A 214 -1.07 -19.62 -2.01
C PRO A 214 -1.63 -20.34 -0.78
N ALA A 215 -2.48 -21.33 -1.01
CA ALA A 215 -2.94 -22.20 0.07
C ALA A 215 -1.75 -22.95 0.71
N PRO A 216 -1.75 -23.13 2.05
CA PRO A 216 -0.78 -23.97 2.74
C PRO A 216 -0.77 -25.38 2.17
N ARG A 217 0.41 -25.96 1.97
CA ARG A 217 0.60 -27.35 1.59
C ARG A 217 1.22 -28.09 2.75
N PRO A 218 0.45 -28.87 3.50
CA PRO A 218 1.00 -29.65 4.60
C PRO A 218 2.10 -30.61 4.12
N GLY A 219 3.19 -30.71 4.87
CA GLY A 219 4.30 -31.62 4.59
C GLY A 219 5.24 -31.20 3.42
N ASP A 220 5.08 -29.99 2.85
CA ASP A 220 5.98 -29.45 1.83
C ASP A 220 6.89 -28.35 2.45
N ASP A 221 7.95 -28.77 3.09
CA ASP A 221 8.96 -27.87 3.66
C ASP A 221 9.58 -26.93 2.63
N GLY A 222 9.77 -27.40 1.40
CA GLY A 222 10.31 -26.59 0.31
C GLY A 222 9.37 -25.43 -0.03
N HIS A 223 8.07 -25.69 -0.07
CA HIS A 223 7.05 -24.67 -0.26
C HIS A 223 7.01 -23.68 0.91
N TRP A 224 7.03 -24.19 2.15
CA TRP A 224 7.02 -23.38 3.37
C TRP A 224 8.23 -22.43 3.43
N LEU A 225 9.45 -22.93 3.19
CA LEU A 225 10.70 -22.15 3.17
C LEU A 225 10.70 -21.10 2.05
N SER A 226 10.20 -21.46 0.87
CA SER A 226 10.06 -20.50 -0.26
C SER A 226 9.07 -19.39 0.08
N ARG A 227 7.96 -19.72 0.74
CA ARG A 227 6.97 -18.75 1.21
C ARG A 227 7.56 -17.85 2.29
N LEU A 228 8.33 -18.40 3.24
CA LEU A 228 9.04 -17.63 4.26
C LEU A 228 9.94 -16.57 3.62
N GLU A 229 10.78 -16.95 2.64
CA GLU A 229 11.62 -15.97 1.92
C GLU A 229 10.75 -14.88 1.27
N GLY A 230 9.67 -15.29 0.63
CA GLY A 230 8.75 -14.37 -0.03
C GLY A 230 8.13 -13.35 0.91
N VAL A 231 7.59 -13.80 2.04
CA VAL A 231 6.94 -12.96 3.06
C VAL A 231 7.96 -12.01 3.71
N LEU A 232 9.14 -12.51 4.10
CA LEU A 232 10.20 -11.68 4.67
C LEU A 232 10.60 -10.53 3.74
N ARG A 233 10.74 -10.80 2.44
CA ARG A 233 11.13 -9.77 1.44
C ARG A 233 9.97 -8.86 1.04
N GLY A 234 8.83 -9.44 0.74
CA GLY A 234 7.67 -8.73 0.18
C GLY A 234 6.92 -7.91 1.23
N ARG A 235 6.61 -8.54 2.38
CA ARG A 235 5.77 -7.94 3.43
C ARG A 235 6.61 -7.16 4.45
N HIS A 236 7.70 -7.75 4.91
CA HIS A 236 8.53 -7.17 5.97
C HIS A 236 9.76 -6.40 5.49
N ALA A 237 9.94 -6.26 4.17
CA ALA A 237 10.99 -5.47 3.54
C ALA A 237 12.44 -5.87 3.94
N LEU A 238 12.68 -7.15 4.27
CA LEU A 238 14.03 -7.66 4.46
C LEU A 238 14.79 -7.68 3.14
N SER A 239 16.10 -7.48 3.21
CA SER A 239 16.96 -7.69 2.04
C SER A 239 16.99 -9.17 1.63
N ALA A 240 17.28 -9.43 0.36
CA ALA A 240 17.40 -10.80 -0.14
C ALA A 240 18.48 -11.62 0.61
N ALA A 241 19.53 -10.96 1.08
CA ALA A 241 20.60 -11.61 1.84
C ALA A 241 20.15 -12.00 3.25
N GLU A 242 19.45 -11.10 3.97
CA GLU A 242 18.89 -11.37 5.29
C GLU A 242 17.82 -12.46 5.23
N ALA A 243 16.86 -12.37 4.31
CA ALA A 243 15.81 -13.36 4.15
C ALA A 243 16.38 -14.76 3.85
N ARG A 244 17.34 -14.85 2.93
CA ARG A 244 18.03 -16.12 2.65
C ARG A 244 18.85 -16.62 3.85
N GLY A 245 19.35 -15.71 4.69
CA GLY A 245 20.00 -16.08 5.97
C GLY A 245 19.05 -16.84 6.88
N HIS A 246 17.89 -16.27 7.15
CA HIS A 246 16.84 -16.89 7.97
C HIS A 246 16.31 -18.20 7.38
N VAL A 247 16.11 -18.27 6.05
CA VAL A 247 15.71 -19.51 5.38
C VAL A 247 16.75 -20.62 5.53
N ARG A 248 18.05 -20.29 5.43
CA ARG A 248 19.12 -21.30 5.65
C ARG A 248 19.16 -21.79 7.09
N GLU A 249 18.92 -20.90 8.05
CA GLU A 249 18.87 -21.25 9.46
C GLU A 249 17.69 -22.18 9.76
N ALA A 250 16.48 -21.81 9.28
CA ALA A 250 15.30 -22.66 9.41
C ALA A 250 15.51 -24.04 8.76
N ARG A 251 16.10 -24.10 7.57
CA ARG A 251 16.40 -25.37 6.88
C ARG A 251 17.34 -26.26 7.71
N ARG A 252 18.40 -25.69 8.27
CA ARG A 252 19.32 -26.47 9.13
C ARG A 252 18.62 -27.01 10.37
N HIS A 253 17.69 -26.24 10.94
CA HIS A 253 16.93 -26.70 12.08
C HIS A 253 16.04 -27.90 11.72
N LEU A 254 15.33 -27.83 10.58
CA LEU A 254 14.50 -28.96 10.09
C LEU A 254 15.34 -30.21 9.79
N GLU A 255 16.50 -30.03 9.17
CA GLU A 255 17.44 -31.13 8.90
C GLU A 255 17.96 -31.78 10.22
N ALA A 256 18.11 -31.01 11.29
CA ALA A 256 18.60 -31.49 12.58
C ALA A 256 17.48 -32.11 13.43
N SER A 257 16.26 -31.55 13.41
CA SER A 257 15.11 -32.05 14.21
C SER A 257 14.38 -33.22 13.55
N GLY A 258 14.35 -33.26 12.22
CA GLY A 258 13.55 -34.23 11.45
C GLY A 258 12.04 -33.93 11.48
N GLU A 259 11.66 -32.77 12.01
CA GLU A 259 10.26 -32.31 12.06
C GLU A 259 9.89 -31.58 10.75
N ASP A 260 8.59 -31.58 10.39
CA ASP A 260 8.10 -30.74 9.31
C ASP A 260 8.03 -29.26 9.71
N ALA A 261 8.16 -28.36 8.74
CA ALA A 261 8.26 -26.93 9.00
C ALA A 261 7.04 -26.34 9.71
N ALA A 262 5.84 -26.84 9.40
CA ALA A 262 4.61 -26.37 10.04
C ALA A 262 4.52 -26.79 11.52
N THR A 263 5.02 -27.97 11.86
CA THR A 263 5.11 -28.47 13.25
C THR A 263 6.18 -27.72 14.03
N ALA A 264 7.38 -27.54 13.44
CA ALA A 264 8.51 -26.91 14.13
C ALA A 264 8.33 -25.41 14.34
N PHE A 265 7.74 -24.69 13.37
CA PHE A 265 7.68 -23.21 13.36
C PHE A 265 6.25 -22.66 13.35
N GLY A 266 5.24 -23.49 13.08
CA GLY A 266 3.85 -23.07 12.94
C GLY A 266 3.55 -22.33 11.64
N ASP A 267 2.65 -21.33 11.72
CA ASP A 267 2.27 -20.54 10.57
C ASP A 267 3.45 -19.67 10.06
N VAL A 268 3.67 -19.72 8.75
CA VAL A 268 4.81 -19.05 8.10
C VAL A 268 4.75 -17.53 8.22
N GLU A 269 3.55 -16.95 8.27
CA GLU A 269 3.36 -15.49 8.35
C GLU A 269 3.67 -14.99 9.75
N VAL A 270 3.23 -15.73 10.77
CA VAL A 270 3.51 -15.46 12.18
C VAL A 270 5.01 -15.62 12.46
N TYR A 271 5.62 -16.69 11.97
CA TYR A 271 7.06 -16.89 12.11
C TYR A 271 7.87 -15.78 11.42
N ALA A 272 7.47 -15.38 10.20
CA ALA A 272 8.10 -14.26 9.50
C ALA A 272 7.96 -12.94 10.26
N LEU A 273 6.80 -12.68 10.89
CA LEU A 273 6.60 -11.49 11.73
C LEU A 273 7.58 -11.46 12.90
N ARG A 274 7.74 -12.59 13.61
CA ARG A 274 8.67 -12.72 14.73
C ARG A 274 10.13 -12.48 14.29
N LEU A 275 10.55 -13.05 13.17
CA LEU A 275 11.89 -12.82 12.60
C LEU A 275 12.08 -11.36 12.16
N ALA A 276 11.03 -10.72 11.67
CA ALA A 276 11.07 -9.33 11.25
C ALA A 276 10.96 -8.33 12.40
N ALA A 277 10.49 -8.77 13.58
CA ALA A 277 10.46 -7.94 14.78
C ALA A 277 11.87 -7.55 15.20
N GLY A 278 12.02 -6.35 15.77
CA GLY A 278 13.30 -5.91 16.30
C GLY A 278 13.71 -4.48 15.85
N PRO A 279 14.85 -3.97 16.36
CA PRO A 279 15.22 -2.55 16.26
C PRO A 279 15.48 -2.07 14.82
N ARG A 280 15.66 -2.99 13.87
CA ARG A 280 15.87 -2.68 12.44
C ARG A 280 14.55 -2.47 11.67
N ARG A 281 13.37 -2.76 12.27
CA ARG A 281 12.06 -2.63 11.60
C ARG A 281 11.84 -1.19 11.09
N ALA A 282 12.01 -0.19 11.95
CA ALA A 282 11.84 1.21 11.58
C ALA A 282 12.77 1.62 10.43
N ALA A 283 14.04 1.21 10.47
CA ALA A 283 15.00 1.51 9.41
C ALA A 283 14.65 0.83 8.06
N ARG A 284 13.99 -0.33 8.08
CA ARG A 284 13.51 -1.00 6.85
C ARG A 284 12.33 -0.27 6.24
N VAL A 285 11.38 0.19 7.06
CA VAL A 285 10.23 1.00 6.61
C VAL A 285 10.73 2.28 5.96
N GLU A 286 11.60 3.03 6.65
CA GLU A 286 12.21 4.27 6.14
C GLU A 286 12.93 4.05 4.79
N ARG A 287 13.68 2.95 4.68
CA ARG A 287 14.37 2.59 3.41
C ARG A 287 13.39 2.31 2.28
N ARG A 288 12.28 1.61 2.56
CA ARG A 288 11.27 1.31 1.54
C ARG A 288 10.57 2.59 1.06
N GLU A 289 10.26 3.51 1.95
CA GLU A 289 9.71 4.82 1.60
C GLU A 289 10.68 5.63 0.74
N LEU A 290 11.95 5.63 1.11
CA LEU A 290 13.01 6.31 0.38
C LEU A 290 13.11 5.81 -1.07
N TYR A 291 13.18 4.50 -1.28
CA TYR A 291 13.24 3.92 -2.62
C TYR A 291 11.94 4.12 -3.41
N GLY A 292 10.78 4.04 -2.75
CA GLY A 292 9.48 4.34 -3.37
C GLY A 292 9.40 5.78 -3.87
N ALA A 293 9.73 6.74 -3.02
CA ALA A 293 9.74 8.16 -3.39
C ALA A 293 10.76 8.45 -4.52
N THR A 294 11.93 7.82 -4.47
CA THR A 294 12.96 7.96 -5.52
C THR A 294 12.49 7.41 -6.86
N ALA A 295 11.82 6.25 -6.86
CA ALA A 295 11.27 5.66 -8.08
C ALA A 295 10.19 6.55 -8.71
N ILE A 296 9.26 7.08 -7.90
CA ILE A 296 8.24 8.03 -8.37
C ILE A 296 8.90 9.30 -8.94
N ALA A 297 9.86 9.89 -8.21
CA ALA A 297 10.57 11.07 -8.66
C ALA A 297 11.31 10.83 -9.99
N ALA A 298 11.93 9.67 -10.16
CA ALA A 298 12.63 9.29 -11.39
C ALA A 298 11.67 9.16 -12.59
N VAL A 299 10.52 8.53 -12.40
CA VAL A 299 9.48 8.42 -13.45
C VAL A 299 8.96 9.80 -13.83
N LEU A 300 8.64 10.64 -12.85
CA LEU A 300 8.16 12.00 -13.11
C LEU A 300 9.22 12.87 -13.79
N ALA A 301 10.50 12.72 -13.42
CA ALA A 301 11.60 13.40 -14.08
C ALA A 301 11.75 12.98 -15.55
N LEU A 302 11.61 11.68 -15.86
CA LEU A 302 11.60 11.18 -17.23
C LEU A 302 10.46 11.77 -18.06
N LEU A 303 9.25 11.79 -17.51
CA LEU A 303 8.07 12.39 -18.15
C LEU A 303 8.24 13.90 -18.37
N LEU A 304 8.98 14.57 -17.49
CA LEU A 304 9.25 16.00 -17.59
C LEU A 304 10.29 16.32 -18.68
N VAL A 305 11.21 15.42 -19.00
CA VAL A 305 12.24 15.63 -20.04
C VAL A 305 11.62 16.00 -21.39
N GLU A 306 10.56 15.29 -21.79
CA GLU A 306 9.84 15.58 -23.05
C GLU A 306 9.22 16.98 -23.03
N LYS A 307 8.58 17.34 -21.91
CA LYS A 307 7.95 18.66 -21.75
C LYS A 307 8.94 19.81 -21.66
N VAL A 308 10.16 19.55 -21.18
CA VAL A 308 11.23 20.57 -21.15
C VAL A 308 11.88 20.76 -22.52
N ARG A 309 11.92 19.71 -23.35
CA ARG A 309 12.40 19.79 -24.73
C ARG A 309 11.47 20.62 -25.62
N ASN A 310 10.15 20.50 -25.38
CA ASN A 310 9.11 21.22 -26.11
C ASN A 310 8.30 22.06 -25.11
N PRO A 311 8.84 23.21 -24.64
CA PRO A 311 8.20 23.99 -23.60
C PRO A 311 6.96 24.72 -24.14
N GLU A 312 5.82 24.52 -23.48
CA GLU A 312 4.61 25.30 -23.72
C GLU A 312 4.33 26.18 -22.48
N PRO A 313 5.03 27.31 -22.33
CA PRO A 313 4.96 28.12 -21.10
C PRO A 313 3.58 28.77 -20.88
N GLY A 314 2.73 28.87 -21.90
CA GLY A 314 1.33 29.29 -21.78
C GLY A 314 0.39 28.21 -21.24
N SER A 315 0.84 26.96 -21.13
CA SER A 315 0.01 25.84 -20.67
C SER A 315 0.06 25.68 -19.14
N VAL A 316 -1.10 25.74 -18.50
CA VAL A 316 -1.25 25.39 -17.05
C VAL A 316 -0.77 23.97 -16.77
N TRP A 317 -0.87 23.09 -17.76
CA TRP A 317 -0.42 21.69 -17.65
C TRP A 317 1.11 21.57 -17.59
N PHE A 318 1.83 22.44 -18.29
CA PHE A 318 3.27 22.52 -18.15
C PHE A 318 3.67 22.85 -16.72
N TRP A 319 3.08 23.91 -16.15
CA TRP A 319 3.38 24.34 -14.79
C TRP A 319 2.92 23.34 -13.71
N SER A 320 1.75 22.71 -13.88
CA SER A 320 1.26 21.71 -12.94
C SER A 320 2.13 20.45 -12.93
N SER A 321 2.53 19.94 -14.11
CA SER A 321 3.44 18.79 -14.19
C SER A 321 4.83 19.10 -13.63
N LEU A 322 5.33 20.31 -13.85
CA LEU A 322 6.59 20.79 -13.27
C LEU A 322 6.48 20.86 -11.73
N ALA A 323 5.39 21.43 -11.21
CA ALA A 323 5.18 21.53 -9.76
C ALA A 323 5.10 20.15 -9.09
N VAL A 324 4.38 19.21 -9.68
CA VAL A 324 4.27 17.82 -9.18
C VAL A 324 5.64 17.13 -9.20
N ALA A 325 6.39 17.25 -10.28
CA ALA A 325 7.73 16.67 -10.40
C ALA A 325 8.69 17.26 -9.36
N LEU A 326 8.71 18.60 -9.21
CA LEU A 326 9.52 19.29 -8.20
C LEU A 326 9.13 18.90 -6.77
N PHE A 327 7.84 18.75 -6.50
CA PHE A 327 7.36 18.26 -5.18
C PHE A 327 7.94 16.89 -4.86
N TRP A 328 7.83 15.91 -5.77
CA TRP A 328 8.32 14.56 -5.53
C TRP A 328 9.85 14.47 -5.49
N ILE A 329 10.56 15.25 -6.33
CA ILE A 329 12.03 15.34 -6.28
C ILE A 329 12.45 15.91 -4.92
N THR A 330 11.84 17.02 -4.48
CA THR A 330 12.13 17.65 -3.20
C THR A 330 11.82 16.71 -2.03
N HIS A 331 10.70 15.98 -2.12
CA HIS A 331 10.34 14.97 -1.11
C HIS A 331 11.38 13.85 -1.04
N ALA A 332 11.79 13.28 -2.18
CA ALA A 332 12.83 12.26 -2.23
C ALA A 332 14.17 12.77 -1.66
N VAL A 333 14.60 13.97 -2.05
CA VAL A 333 15.82 14.59 -1.52
C VAL A 333 15.76 14.77 0.00
N ARG A 334 14.63 15.26 0.53
CA ARG A 334 14.43 15.39 1.99
C ARG A 334 14.56 14.06 2.72
N LEU A 335 14.00 12.97 2.17
CA LEU A 335 14.15 11.64 2.74
C LEU A 335 15.60 11.17 2.72
N TRP A 336 16.34 11.40 1.62
CA TRP A 336 17.77 11.09 1.54
C TRP A 336 18.61 11.85 2.54
N LEU A 337 18.36 13.14 2.73
CA LEU A 337 19.06 13.96 3.70
C LEU A 337 18.80 13.49 5.14
N ARG A 338 17.55 13.12 5.48
CA ARG A 338 17.21 12.53 6.79
C ARG A 338 17.94 11.20 7.01
N ALA A 339 17.92 10.32 6.02
CA ALA A 339 18.61 9.04 6.09
C ALA A 339 20.15 9.19 6.21
N ALA A 340 20.74 10.20 5.59
CA ALA A 340 22.15 10.52 5.73
C ALA A 340 22.49 11.06 7.12
N ALA A 341 21.65 11.96 7.66
CA ALA A 341 21.83 12.52 9.00
C ALA A 341 21.75 11.45 10.09
N THR A 342 20.79 10.52 10.02
CA THR A 342 20.66 9.40 10.96
C THR A 342 21.89 8.46 10.90
N ARG A 343 22.42 8.22 9.69
CA ARG A 343 23.61 7.40 9.48
C ARG A 343 24.87 8.02 10.09
N ASN A 344 25.04 9.34 9.93
CA ASN A 344 26.19 10.06 10.50
C ASN A 344 26.13 10.10 12.03
N ARG A 345 24.95 10.29 12.65
CA ARG A 345 24.78 10.24 14.10
C ARG A 345 25.15 8.88 14.71
N ARG A 346 24.87 7.79 13.99
CA ARG A 346 25.26 6.42 14.43
C ARG A 346 26.76 6.17 14.33
N ARG A 347 27.44 6.73 13.31
CA ARG A 347 28.90 6.62 13.16
C ARG A 347 29.68 7.47 14.19
N GLY A 348 29.13 8.59 14.64
CA GLY A 348 29.75 9.43 15.65
C GLY A 348 29.58 8.94 17.10
N ARG A 349 28.81 7.86 17.31
CA ARG A 349 28.59 7.24 18.62
C ARG A 349 29.27 5.85 18.77
N ALA A 350 29.86 5.32 17.72
CA ALA A 350 30.67 4.12 17.69
C ALA A 350 32.16 4.46 17.65
#